data_8227dca1a0554406bc24ba9cde84e178
#
_entry.id   8227dca1a0554406bc24ba9cde84e178
#
_cell.length_a   1.000
_cell.length_b   1.000
_cell.length_c   1.000
_cell.angle_alpha   90.00
_cell.angle_beta   90.00
_cell.angle_gamma   90.00
#
_symmetry.space_group_name_H-M   'P 1'
#
loop_
_entity.id
_entity.type
_entity.pdbx_description
1 polymer ?
#
loop_
_entity_poly.entity_id
_entity_poly.type
_entity_poly.pdbx_seq_one_letter_code
_entity_poly.pdbx_strand_id
1 'polypeptide(L)'
;MRQKLASTLALILILTTLCGLCACAESAPADGLYTIGVTSSTKMFKVVDCALRVEDGKMNAVLTLSGVGYGYVYAGTSAEAEAAPEEAWAPYVPNWDGKYTYEIEILALDEEIAVCGFSMKYQKWYDRTLVFNSATLSPRTSVAHDGVYDGALHSDGAIDGIPCVLTARDGEMSVELAGDVQALRIGGAEYAAADGRLSFPLASLDVRTAVELEQNDAWSACWLRIDSAELSDHNVTAADGVYTVEVRTDSNLLKITGCVLSIRNGAMTAMLTANNSSYDYLYLGLAKDAPNDEAAWIAGSPDASGAYTYVVEIPSLDNEISIATHSAKKSLWYDRSITLDSATLKSLS
;
A
#
# COMPACT_ATOMS: atom_id res chain seq x y z
N MET A 1 -31.24 -40.47 -56.42
CA MET A 1 -31.86 -39.76 -55.28
C MET A 1 -31.40 -40.29 -53.94
N ARG A 2 -31.03 -41.55 -53.72
CA ARG A 2 -30.57 -42.08 -52.41
C ARG A 2 -29.18 -41.67 -51.96
N GLN A 3 -28.25 -41.34 -52.86
CA GLN A 3 -26.87 -40.91 -52.48
C GLN A 3 -26.78 -39.45 -52.01
N LYS A 4 -27.67 -38.55 -52.41
CA LYS A 4 -27.70 -37.18 -51.97
C LYS A 4 -28.29 -36.99 -50.57
N LEU A 5 -29.17 -37.93 -50.10
CA LEU A 5 -29.69 -37.90 -48.76
C LEU A 5 -28.69 -38.36 -47.69
N ALA A 6 -27.80 -39.31 -48.03
CA ALA A 6 -26.78 -39.79 -47.10
C ALA A 6 -25.70 -38.73 -46.81
N SER A 7 -25.32 -37.94 -47.84
CA SER A 7 -24.31 -36.86 -47.67
C SER A 7 -24.84 -35.68 -46.82
N THR A 8 -26.14 -35.39 -46.92
CA THR A 8 -26.76 -34.29 -46.14
C THR A 8 -26.93 -34.68 -44.66
N LEU A 9 -27.22 -35.96 -44.37
CA LEU A 9 -27.34 -36.44 -42.99
C LEU A 9 -25.98 -36.51 -42.27
N ALA A 10 -24.91 -36.88 -43.00
CA ALA A 10 -23.54 -36.88 -42.44
C ALA A 10 -23.02 -35.48 -42.16
N LEU A 11 -23.40 -34.48 -42.96
CA LEU A 11 -23.00 -33.08 -42.73
C LEU A 11 -23.74 -32.44 -41.53
N ILE A 12 -24.99 -32.82 -41.29
CA ILE A 12 -25.77 -32.35 -40.15
C ILE A 12 -25.26 -33.00 -38.86
N LEU A 13 -24.82 -34.26 -38.90
CA LEU A 13 -24.29 -34.94 -37.69
C LEU A 13 -22.91 -34.42 -37.29
N ILE A 14 -22.09 -33.94 -38.21
CA ILE A 14 -20.78 -33.31 -37.90
C ILE A 14 -20.97 -31.89 -37.36
N LEU A 15 -22.02 -31.19 -37.78
CA LEU A 15 -22.29 -29.82 -37.28
C LEU A 15 -22.88 -29.81 -35.86
N THR A 16 -23.53 -30.88 -35.41
CA THR A 16 -24.10 -30.98 -34.04
C THR A 16 -23.10 -31.49 -33.03
N THR A 17 -21.97 -32.09 -33.43
CA THR A 17 -20.90 -32.49 -32.49
C THR A 17 -19.87 -31.42 -32.25
N LEU A 18 -19.88 -30.31 -33.01
CA LEU A 18 -18.96 -29.18 -32.79
C LEU A 18 -19.52 -28.10 -31.87
N CYS A 19 -20.76 -28.22 -31.44
CA CYS A 19 -21.44 -27.26 -30.52
C CYS A 19 -21.42 -27.69 -29.06
N GLY A 20 -20.64 -28.71 -28.68
CA GLY A 20 -20.64 -29.33 -27.36
C GLY A 20 -19.39 -29.11 -26.51
N LEU A 21 -18.46 -28.26 -26.93
CA LEU A 21 -17.27 -27.88 -26.13
C LEU A 21 -17.13 -26.34 -26.07
N CYS A 22 -18.21 -25.65 -25.73
CA CYS A 22 -18.05 -24.45 -24.94
C CYS A 22 -17.80 -24.94 -23.51
N ALA A 23 -16.55 -25.27 -23.21
CA ALA A 23 -16.08 -25.12 -21.85
C ALA A 23 -16.41 -23.66 -21.50
N CYS A 24 -17.31 -23.45 -20.53
CA CYS A 24 -17.43 -22.16 -19.88
C CYS A 24 -16.05 -21.89 -19.29
N ALA A 25 -15.18 -21.23 -20.03
CA ALA A 25 -14.12 -20.48 -19.41
C ALA A 25 -14.84 -19.52 -18.49
N GLU A 26 -14.75 -19.75 -17.20
CA GLU A 26 -15.29 -18.85 -16.19
C GLU A 26 -14.67 -17.51 -16.50
N SER A 27 -15.50 -16.55 -16.94
CA SER A 27 -15.00 -15.26 -17.37
C SER A 27 -14.33 -14.61 -16.16
N ALA A 28 -13.14 -14.02 -16.36
CA ALA A 28 -12.49 -13.23 -15.32
C ALA A 28 -13.51 -12.30 -14.65
N PRO A 29 -13.38 -12.04 -13.36
CA PRO A 29 -14.21 -11.04 -12.68
C PRO A 29 -14.19 -9.70 -13.43
N ALA A 30 -15.19 -8.85 -13.19
CA ALA A 30 -15.17 -7.50 -13.74
C ALA A 30 -13.92 -6.74 -13.25
N ASP A 31 -13.51 -5.73 -14.02
CA ASP A 31 -12.39 -4.87 -13.63
C ASP A 31 -12.62 -4.27 -12.24
N GLY A 32 -11.58 -4.29 -11.40
CA GLY A 32 -11.65 -3.82 -10.03
C GLY A 32 -10.58 -4.42 -9.12
N LEU A 33 -10.63 -4.04 -7.86
CA LEU A 33 -9.78 -4.57 -6.80
C LEU A 33 -10.62 -5.44 -5.85
N TYR A 34 -10.12 -6.62 -5.52
CA TYR A 34 -10.83 -7.62 -4.74
C TYR A 34 -9.93 -8.21 -3.66
N THR A 35 -10.55 -8.66 -2.56
CA THR A 35 -9.93 -9.63 -1.66
C THR A 35 -10.32 -11.02 -2.13
N ILE A 36 -9.37 -11.97 -2.13
CA ILE A 36 -9.60 -13.37 -2.50
C ILE A 36 -8.86 -14.31 -1.55
N GLY A 37 -9.52 -15.38 -1.13
CA GLY A 37 -8.90 -16.42 -0.32
C GLY A 37 -8.00 -17.32 -1.16
N VAL A 38 -6.80 -17.58 -0.64
CA VAL A 38 -5.79 -18.42 -1.32
C VAL A 38 -5.44 -19.62 -0.46
N THR A 39 -5.55 -20.81 -1.05
CA THR A 39 -5.09 -22.05 -0.42
C THR A 39 -3.72 -22.41 -0.97
N SER A 40 -2.77 -22.70 -0.08
CA SER A 40 -1.43 -23.16 -0.44
C SER A 40 -1.23 -24.64 -0.12
N SER A 41 -0.48 -25.34 -0.95
CA SER A 41 -0.11 -26.76 -0.75
C SER A 41 0.72 -27.01 0.51
N THR A 42 1.22 -25.98 1.17
CA THR A 42 2.07 -26.11 2.36
C THR A 42 1.88 -24.97 3.36
N LYS A 43 2.01 -25.30 4.65
CA LYS A 43 1.98 -24.30 5.73
C LYS A 43 3.20 -23.36 5.74
N MET A 44 4.29 -23.74 5.08
CA MET A 44 5.51 -22.92 5.03
C MET A 44 5.41 -21.77 4.01
N PHE A 45 4.47 -21.85 3.06
CA PHE A 45 4.14 -20.78 2.12
C PHE A 45 2.69 -20.35 2.37
N LYS A 46 2.44 -19.79 3.55
CA LYS A 46 1.09 -19.41 3.95
C LYS A 46 0.78 -18.00 3.48
N VAL A 47 -0.16 -17.89 2.55
CA VAL A 47 -0.79 -16.61 2.17
C VAL A 47 -1.77 -16.23 3.28
N VAL A 48 -1.65 -15.03 3.83
CA VAL A 48 -2.50 -14.51 4.91
C VAL A 48 -3.47 -13.45 4.43
N ASP A 49 -3.15 -12.79 3.31
CA ASP A 49 -4.01 -11.86 2.59
C ASP A 49 -3.66 -11.91 1.10
N CYS A 50 -4.63 -11.68 0.25
CA CYS A 50 -4.44 -11.55 -1.18
C CYS A 50 -5.36 -10.48 -1.74
N ALA A 51 -4.76 -9.45 -2.36
CA ALA A 51 -5.46 -8.49 -3.19
C ALA A 51 -5.39 -8.96 -4.64
N LEU A 52 -6.54 -9.08 -5.31
CA LEU A 52 -6.63 -9.41 -6.72
C LEU A 52 -7.07 -8.17 -7.50
N ARG A 53 -6.20 -7.66 -8.35
CA ARG A 53 -6.50 -6.59 -9.30
C ARG A 53 -6.89 -7.20 -10.64
N VAL A 54 -8.04 -6.83 -11.15
CA VAL A 54 -8.53 -7.23 -12.47
C VAL A 54 -8.61 -5.99 -13.35
N GLU A 55 -7.91 -6.00 -14.49
CA GLU A 55 -7.87 -4.91 -15.46
C GLU A 55 -7.81 -5.48 -16.87
N ASP A 56 -8.78 -5.11 -17.71
CA ASP A 56 -8.90 -5.59 -19.09
C ASP A 56 -8.88 -7.15 -19.18
N GLY A 57 -9.50 -7.80 -18.18
CA GLY A 57 -9.55 -9.26 -18.07
C GLY A 57 -8.25 -9.92 -17.60
N LYS A 58 -7.18 -9.18 -17.34
CA LYS A 58 -5.96 -9.68 -16.70
C LYS A 58 -6.09 -9.66 -15.19
N MET A 59 -5.58 -10.68 -14.55
CA MET A 59 -5.64 -10.86 -13.11
C MET A 59 -4.23 -10.80 -12.51
N ASN A 60 -3.96 -9.82 -11.67
CA ASN A 60 -2.72 -9.67 -10.89
C ASN A 60 -3.02 -9.86 -9.42
N ALA A 61 -2.35 -10.84 -8.79
CA ALA A 61 -2.52 -11.17 -7.39
C ALA A 61 -1.34 -10.64 -6.57
N VAL A 62 -1.63 -9.80 -5.58
CA VAL A 62 -0.65 -9.35 -4.57
C VAL A 62 -0.80 -10.26 -3.34
N LEU A 63 0.13 -11.20 -3.21
CA LEU A 63 0.16 -12.20 -2.13
C LEU A 63 0.86 -11.62 -0.91
N THR A 64 0.22 -11.57 0.26
CA THR A 64 0.88 -11.28 1.54
C THR A 64 1.20 -12.60 2.24
N LEU A 65 2.49 -12.87 2.46
CA LEU A 65 2.91 -14.07 3.17
C LEU A 65 2.99 -13.86 4.69
N SER A 66 2.77 -14.93 5.46
CA SER A 66 2.87 -14.90 6.93
C SER A 66 4.31 -14.77 7.43
N GLY A 67 5.30 -15.01 6.57
CA GLY A 67 6.72 -14.99 6.91
C GLY A 67 7.53 -14.16 5.91
N VAL A 68 8.75 -13.80 6.31
CA VAL A 68 9.69 -12.94 5.54
C VAL A 68 10.89 -13.75 4.98
N GLY A 69 10.72 -15.06 4.75
CA GLY A 69 11.81 -15.96 4.38
C GLY A 69 12.11 -16.08 2.88
N TYR A 70 11.23 -15.55 2.02
CA TYR A 70 11.39 -15.62 0.56
C TYR A 70 11.85 -14.28 0.02
N GLY A 71 12.88 -14.29 -0.86
CA GLY A 71 13.37 -13.11 -1.56
C GLY A 71 12.57 -12.82 -2.83
N TYR A 72 12.09 -13.88 -3.47
CA TYR A 72 11.33 -13.81 -4.71
C TYR A 72 10.23 -14.87 -4.74
N VAL A 73 9.20 -14.61 -5.52
CA VAL A 73 8.17 -15.57 -5.94
C VAL A 73 8.12 -15.56 -7.47
N TYR A 74 7.83 -16.73 -8.06
CA TYR A 74 7.66 -16.87 -9.50
C TYR A 74 6.38 -17.66 -9.77
N ALA A 75 5.59 -17.20 -10.75
CA ALA A 75 4.39 -17.91 -11.23
C ALA A 75 4.79 -19.02 -12.18
N GLY A 76 5.09 -20.19 -11.62
CA GLY A 76 5.59 -21.36 -12.34
C GLY A 76 6.38 -22.28 -11.43
N THR A 77 7.04 -23.27 -12.01
CA THR A 77 7.89 -24.24 -11.33
C THR A 77 9.28 -23.67 -11.04
N SER A 78 10.00 -24.28 -10.11
CA SER A 78 11.38 -23.93 -9.78
C SER A 78 12.33 -24.05 -10.99
N ALA A 79 12.11 -25.04 -11.84
CA ALA A 79 12.91 -25.23 -13.07
C ALA A 79 12.65 -24.10 -14.10
N GLU A 80 11.42 -23.62 -14.20
CA GLU A 80 11.07 -22.47 -15.04
C GLU A 80 11.66 -21.18 -14.49
N ALA A 81 11.60 -20.97 -13.17
CA ALA A 81 12.20 -19.81 -12.51
C ALA A 81 13.72 -19.74 -12.70
N GLU A 82 14.43 -20.89 -12.59
CA GLU A 82 15.88 -20.96 -12.82
C GLU A 82 16.26 -20.68 -14.27
N ALA A 83 15.37 -20.97 -15.23
CA ALA A 83 15.57 -20.71 -16.65
C ALA A 83 15.13 -19.32 -17.08
N ALA A 84 14.30 -18.64 -16.29
CA ALA A 84 13.78 -17.31 -16.58
C ALA A 84 14.80 -16.22 -16.24
N PRO A 85 14.77 -15.06 -16.90
CA PRO A 85 15.55 -13.90 -16.46
C PRO A 85 15.06 -13.37 -15.12
N GLU A 86 15.96 -12.77 -14.34
CA GLU A 86 15.67 -12.30 -12.97
C GLU A 86 14.52 -11.28 -12.92
N GLU A 87 14.35 -10.49 -13.98
CA GLU A 87 13.28 -9.51 -14.12
C GLU A 87 11.87 -10.14 -14.17
N ALA A 88 11.78 -11.43 -14.43
CA ALA A 88 10.52 -12.19 -14.37
C ALA A 88 10.17 -12.68 -12.96
N TRP A 89 11.08 -12.54 -12.00
CA TRP A 89 10.84 -12.93 -10.62
C TRP A 89 10.18 -11.78 -9.86
N ALA A 90 9.08 -12.05 -9.16
CA ALA A 90 8.43 -11.08 -8.30
C ALA A 90 9.24 -10.87 -7.02
N PRO A 91 9.92 -9.73 -6.82
CA PRO A 91 10.61 -9.42 -5.59
C PRO A 91 9.61 -9.18 -4.46
N TYR A 92 10.04 -9.29 -3.21
CA TYR A 92 9.20 -8.88 -2.10
C TYR A 92 9.16 -7.35 -2.00
N VAL A 93 7.96 -6.84 -1.68
CA VAL A 93 7.72 -5.46 -1.27
C VAL A 93 7.13 -5.49 0.13
N PRO A 94 7.75 -4.86 1.15
CA PRO A 94 7.16 -4.77 2.47
C PRO A 94 5.87 -3.93 2.43
N ASN A 95 4.77 -4.43 3.00
CA ASN A 95 3.58 -3.61 3.22
C ASN A 95 3.72 -2.78 4.51
N TRP A 96 2.71 -1.97 4.81
CA TRP A 96 2.67 -1.11 6.00
C TRP A 96 2.90 -1.85 7.34
N ASP A 97 2.53 -3.13 7.42
CA ASP A 97 2.77 -4.00 8.59
C ASP A 97 4.16 -4.68 8.57
N GLY A 98 5.02 -4.36 7.61
CA GLY A 98 6.33 -4.98 7.41
C GLY A 98 6.27 -6.44 6.94
N LYS A 99 5.10 -6.92 6.46
CA LYS A 99 4.96 -8.23 5.85
C LYS A 99 5.39 -8.18 4.39
N TYR A 100 5.94 -9.28 3.90
CA TYR A 100 6.37 -9.37 2.51
C TYR A 100 5.19 -9.67 1.60
N THR A 101 5.02 -8.83 0.57
CA THR A 101 4.06 -9.00 -0.51
C THR A 101 4.77 -9.28 -1.82
N TYR A 102 4.08 -10.01 -2.73
CA TYR A 102 4.59 -10.39 -4.04
C TYR A 102 3.47 -10.24 -5.05
N GLU A 103 3.70 -9.52 -6.14
CA GLU A 103 2.73 -9.39 -7.22
C GLU A 103 3.03 -10.42 -8.31
N ILE A 104 2.04 -11.23 -8.66
CA ILE A 104 2.13 -12.23 -9.73
C ILE A 104 0.88 -12.18 -10.61
N GLU A 105 1.05 -12.37 -11.91
CA GLU A 105 -0.08 -12.61 -12.82
C GLU A 105 -0.62 -14.03 -12.62
N ILE A 106 -1.95 -14.18 -12.57
CA ILE A 106 -2.63 -15.47 -12.48
C ILE A 106 -3.58 -15.63 -13.65
N LEU A 107 -3.69 -16.86 -14.17
CA LEU A 107 -4.44 -17.15 -15.40
C LEU A 107 -5.82 -17.72 -15.12
N ALA A 108 -6.08 -18.25 -13.92
CA ALA A 108 -7.34 -18.91 -13.58
C ALA A 108 -7.66 -18.78 -12.10
N LEU A 109 -8.95 -18.86 -11.76
CA LEU A 109 -9.47 -19.07 -10.42
C LEU A 109 -9.91 -20.53 -10.26
N ASP A 110 -10.00 -21.01 -9.02
CA ASP A 110 -10.44 -22.35 -8.63
C ASP A 110 -9.63 -23.53 -9.22
N GLU A 111 -8.52 -23.25 -9.85
CA GLU A 111 -7.57 -24.22 -10.38
C GLU A 111 -6.25 -24.19 -9.63
N GLU A 112 -5.52 -25.30 -9.63
CA GLU A 112 -4.17 -25.37 -9.09
C GLU A 112 -3.19 -24.63 -10.00
N ILE A 113 -2.56 -23.58 -9.46
CA ILE A 113 -1.54 -22.79 -10.14
C ILE A 113 -0.20 -23.12 -9.52
N ALA A 114 0.76 -23.54 -10.36
CA ALA A 114 2.15 -23.73 -9.93
C ALA A 114 2.79 -22.38 -9.61
N VAL A 115 3.40 -22.29 -8.44
CA VAL A 115 4.24 -21.15 -8.04
C VAL A 115 5.48 -21.68 -7.34
N CYS A 116 6.57 -20.92 -7.31
CA CYS A 116 7.71 -21.26 -6.49
C CYS A 116 8.22 -20.03 -5.73
N GLY A 117 8.85 -20.27 -4.58
CA GLY A 117 9.45 -19.23 -3.74
C GLY A 117 10.94 -19.46 -3.54
N PHE A 118 11.75 -18.41 -3.75
CA PHE A 118 13.20 -18.45 -3.50
C PHE A 118 13.50 -18.19 -2.03
N SER A 119 14.00 -19.18 -1.34
CA SER A 119 14.38 -19.05 0.07
C SER A 119 15.69 -18.29 0.23
N MET A 120 15.66 -17.15 0.92
CA MET A 120 16.86 -16.38 1.26
C MET A 120 17.82 -17.17 2.15
N LYS A 121 17.30 -18.01 3.06
CA LYS A 121 18.14 -18.81 3.97
C LYS A 121 18.85 -19.94 3.27
N TYR A 122 18.17 -20.67 2.36
CA TYR A 122 18.69 -21.88 1.73
C TYR A 122 19.20 -21.63 0.31
N GLN A 123 19.03 -20.42 -0.21
CA GLN A 123 19.48 -19.99 -1.55
C GLN A 123 19.01 -20.95 -2.66
N LYS A 124 17.73 -21.31 -2.62
CA LYS A 124 17.11 -22.19 -3.63
C LYS A 124 15.60 -21.98 -3.72
N TRP A 125 15.06 -22.37 -4.86
CA TRP A 125 13.62 -22.37 -5.14
C TRP A 125 12.92 -23.56 -4.50
N TYR A 126 11.65 -23.38 -4.16
CA TYR A 126 10.77 -24.41 -3.63
C TYR A 126 9.42 -24.35 -4.34
N ASP A 127 9.06 -25.44 -5.02
CA ASP A 127 7.77 -25.57 -5.69
C ASP A 127 6.60 -25.59 -4.70
N ARG A 128 5.53 -24.93 -5.10
CA ARG A 128 4.27 -24.81 -4.37
C ARG A 128 3.11 -24.86 -5.35
N THR A 129 1.92 -25.09 -4.85
CA THR A 129 0.66 -24.94 -5.59
C THR A 129 -0.24 -23.99 -4.82
N LEU A 130 -0.86 -23.06 -5.51
CA LEU A 130 -1.88 -22.15 -4.99
C LEU A 130 -3.21 -22.40 -5.69
N VAL A 131 -4.31 -22.23 -4.96
CA VAL A 131 -5.67 -22.18 -5.51
C VAL A 131 -6.29 -20.86 -5.04
N PHE A 132 -6.75 -20.03 -5.97
CA PHE A 132 -7.45 -18.78 -5.72
C PHE A 132 -8.94 -19.05 -5.77
N ASN A 133 -9.61 -18.99 -4.61
CA ASN A 133 -10.99 -19.42 -4.46
C ASN A 133 -11.98 -18.30 -4.85
N SER A 134 -12.60 -18.42 -6.02
CA SER A 134 -13.58 -17.44 -6.54
C SER A 134 -14.77 -17.22 -5.61
N ALA A 135 -15.20 -18.23 -4.86
CA ALA A 135 -16.32 -18.12 -3.91
C ALA A 135 -16.03 -17.17 -2.73
N THR A 136 -14.77 -16.79 -2.52
CA THR A 136 -14.35 -15.84 -1.48
C THR A 136 -14.12 -14.43 -2.01
N LEU A 137 -14.31 -14.21 -3.31
CA LEU A 137 -14.09 -12.93 -3.95
C LEU A 137 -15.02 -11.87 -3.37
N SER A 138 -14.45 -10.76 -2.93
CA SER A 138 -15.21 -9.61 -2.43
C SER A 138 -14.52 -8.30 -2.83
N PRO A 139 -15.27 -7.23 -3.15
CA PRO A 139 -14.68 -5.93 -3.42
C PRO A 139 -13.75 -5.48 -2.29
N ARG A 140 -12.62 -4.88 -2.67
CA ARG A 140 -11.62 -4.35 -1.74
C ARG A 140 -11.40 -2.87 -2.00
N THR A 141 -11.18 -2.12 -0.92
CA THR A 141 -10.69 -0.74 -0.95
C THR A 141 -9.27 -0.74 -0.38
N SER A 142 -8.34 -0.09 -1.09
CA SER A 142 -6.96 0.12 -0.64
C SER A 142 -6.81 1.57 -0.21
N VAL A 143 -6.48 1.79 1.07
CA VAL A 143 -6.33 3.11 1.68
C VAL A 143 -4.95 3.20 2.30
N ALA A 144 -4.24 4.32 2.10
CA ALA A 144 -2.99 4.59 2.77
C ALA A 144 -3.21 4.81 4.28
N HIS A 145 -2.18 4.57 5.08
CA HIS A 145 -2.15 5.01 6.47
C HIS A 145 -2.18 6.54 6.53
N ASP A 146 -2.54 7.10 7.70
CA ASP A 146 -2.52 8.55 7.89
C ASP A 146 -1.13 9.11 7.59
N GLY A 147 -1.07 10.10 6.70
CA GLY A 147 0.17 10.72 6.26
C GLY A 147 0.02 11.54 4.99
N VAL A 148 1.13 12.10 4.55
CA VAL A 148 1.27 12.82 3.28
C VAL A 148 2.33 12.12 2.44
N TYR A 149 2.00 11.82 1.21
CA TYR A 149 2.83 11.00 0.33
C TYR A 149 3.04 11.66 -1.02
N ASP A 150 4.25 11.51 -1.56
CA ASP A 150 4.54 11.73 -2.96
C ASP A 150 4.19 10.46 -3.75
N GLY A 151 3.55 10.63 -4.89
CA GLY A 151 3.18 9.53 -5.78
C GLY A 151 3.15 9.99 -7.24
N ALA A 152 2.88 9.04 -8.13
CA ALA A 152 2.60 9.29 -9.53
C ALA A 152 1.17 8.89 -9.87
N LEU A 153 0.50 9.71 -10.68
CA LEU A 153 -0.82 9.40 -11.18
C LEU A 153 -0.68 8.71 -12.54
N HIS A 154 -1.21 7.48 -12.65
CA HIS A 154 -1.30 6.73 -13.90
C HIS A 154 -2.64 6.96 -14.57
N SER A 155 -2.64 7.04 -15.91
CA SER A 155 -3.85 7.31 -16.69
C SER A 155 -3.67 6.78 -18.12
N ASP A 156 -4.76 6.54 -18.84
CA ASP A 156 -4.76 6.39 -20.31
C ASP A 156 -4.94 7.73 -21.04
N GLY A 157 -4.95 8.84 -20.29
CA GLY A 157 -5.11 10.20 -20.79
C GLY A 157 -3.83 11.03 -20.74
N ALA A 158 -3.99 12.33 -20.93
CA ALA A 158 -2.87 13.29 -21.01
C ALA A 158 -2.17 13.56 -19.67
N ILE A 159 -2.65 12.99 -18.56
CA ILE A 159 -2.09 13.17 -17.21
C ILE A 159 -1.32 11.94 -16.71
N ASP A 160 -0.96 11.03 -17.59
CA ASP A 160 -0.15 9.87 -17.21
C ASP A 160 1.24 10.29 -16.75
N GLY A 161 1.69 9.71 -15.62
CA GLY A 161 3.00 9.98 -15.03
C GLY A 161 3.14 11.34 -14.35
N ILE A 162 2.03 12.08 -14.13
CA ILE A 162 2.10 13.36 -13.41
C ILE A 162 2.35 13.11 -11.91
N PRO A 163 3.37 13.78 -11.30
CA PRO A 163 3.56 13.74 -9.87
C PRO A 163 2.34 14.27 -9.12
N CYS A 164 1.97 13.62 -8.04
CA CYS A 164 0.87 14.02 -7.16
C CYS A 164 1.27 13.96 -5.70
N VAL A 165 0.56 14.72 -4.87
CA VAL A 165 0.63 14.60 -3.41
C VAL A 165 -0.66 13.96 -2.93
N LEU A 166 -0.56 12.83 -2.26
CA LEU A 166 -1.67 12.14 -1.61
C LEU A 166 -1.67 12.47 -0.13
N THR A 167 -2.79 12.97 0.39
CA THR A 167 -3.01 13.10 1.83
C THR A 167 -4.03 12.07 2.28
N ALA A 168 -3.65 11.22 3.24
CA ALA A 168 -4.54 10.25 3.88
C ALA A 168 -4.76 10.65 5.33
N ARG A 169 -6.02 10.66 5.80
CA ARG A 169 -6.39 10.98 7.18
C ARG A 169 -7.71 10.34 7.56
N ASP A 170 -7.71 9.60 8.68
CA ASP A 170 -8.91 8.93 9.21
C ASP A 170 -9.64 8.04 8.19
N GLY A 171 -8.87 7.41 7.26
CA GLY A 171 -9.38 6.54 6.20
C GLY A 171 -9.91 7.27 4.97
N GLU A 172 -9.84 8.60 4.93
CA GLU A 172 -10.14 9.42 3.76
C GLU A 172 -8.85 9.80 3.02
N MET A 173 -8.89 9.84 1.70
CA MET A 173 -7.76 10.23 0.87
C MET A 173 -8.14 11.38 -0.06
N SER A 174 -7.22 12.33 -0.20
CA SER A 174 -7.28 13.40 -1.19
C SER A 174 -5.99 13.46 -1.99
N VAL A 175 -6.12 13.78 -3.26
CA VAL A 175 -4.99 13.93 -4.20
C VAL A 175 -4.89 15.38 -4.61
N GLU A 176 -3.69 15.93 -4.61
CA GLU A 176 -3.37 17.23 -5.18
C GLU A 176 -2.44 17.04 -6.38
N LEU A 177 -2.83 17.61 -7.52
CA LEU A 177 -2.04 17.72 -8.75
C LEU A 177 -1.63 19.17 -8.98
N ALA A 178 -0.38 19.38 -9.38
CA ALA A 178 0.07 20.65 -9.90
C ALA A 178 0.18 20.56 -11.44
N GLY A 179 -0.27 21.59 -12.18
CA GLY A 179 -0.13 21.61 -13.64
C GLY A 179 -1.35 22.19 -14.37
N ASP A 180 -1.44 21.86 -15.67
CA ASP A 180 -2.40 22.47 -16.60
C ASP A 180 -3.77 21.76 -16.65
N VAL A 181 -4.15 20.99 -15.62
CA VAL A 181 -5.49 20.41 -15.50
C VAL A 181 -6.44 21.47 -14.95
N GLN A 182 -7.47 21.82 -15.72
CA GLN A 182 -8.41 22.88 -15.35
C GLN A 182 -9.49 22.38 -14.39
N ALA A 183 -10.02 21.18 -14.65
CA ALA A 183 -10.99 20.53 -13.78
C ALA A 183 -11.01 19.01 -13.97
N LEU A 184 -11.60 18.32 -13.00
CA LEU A 184 -11.83 16.88 -13.02
C LEU A 184 -13.24 16.58 -12.53
N ARG A 185 -13.92 15.60 -13.17
CA ARG A 185 -15.17 15.03 -12.67
C ARG A 185 -14.95 13.59 -12.24
N ILE A 186 -15.37 13.28 -11.02
CA ILE A 186 -15.31 11.93 -10.45
C ILE A 186 -16.63 11.63 -9.73
N GLY A 187 -17.26 10.49 -10.03
CA GLY A 187 -18.52 10.13 -9.41
C GLY A 187 -19.66 11.15 -9.60
N GLY A 188 -19.58 11.99 -10.64
CA GLY A 188 -20.56 13.06 -10.93
C GLY A 188 -20.30 14.39 -10.19
N ALA A 189 -19.29 14.47 -9.33
CA ALA A 189 -18.82 15.72 -8.72
C ALA A 189 -17.72 16.36 -9.57
N GLU A 190 -17.71 17.68 -9.67
CA GLU A 190 -16.70 18.46 -10.40
C GLU A 190 -15.77 19.17 -9.41
N TYR A 191 -14.47 19.08 -9.67
CA TYR A 191 -13.39 19.72 -8.91
C TYR A 191 -12.61 20.60 -9.86
N ALA A 192 -12.58 21.90 -9.60
CA ALA A 192 -11.87 22.87 -10.42
C ALA A 192 -10.53 23.24 -9.80
N ALA A 193 -9.53 23.46 -10.65
CA ALA A 193 -8.23 23.92 -10.19
C ALA A 193 -8.31 25.33 -9.62
N ALA A 194 -7.59 25.57 -8.53
CA ALA A 194 -7.41 26.88 -7.92
C ALA A 194 -5.91 27.13 -7.74
N ASP A 195 -5.45 28.32 -8.12
CA ASP A 195 -4.04 28.73 -8.02
C ASP A 195 -3.05 27.71 -8.66
N GLY A 196 -3.47 27.09 -9.78
CA GLY A 196 -2.65 26.10 -10.51
C GLY A 196 -2.57 24.73 -9.83
N ARG A 197 -3.46 24.44 -8.89
CA ARG A 197 -3.57 23.15 -8.19
C ARG A 197 -4.97 22.59 -8.28
N LEU A 198 -5.09 21.32 -8.59
CA LEU A 198 -6.35 20.58 -8.59
C LEU A 198 -6.36 19.60 -7.42
N SER A 199 -7.36 19.71 -6.55
CA SER A 199 -7.53 18.78 -5.42
C SER A 199 -8.86 18.05 -5.50
N PHE A 200 -8.83 16.71 -5.31
CA PHE A 200 -10.03 15.86 -5.38
C PHE A 200 -9.89 14.64 -4.45
N PRO A 201 -11.01 14.06 -3.98
CA PRO A 201 -10.98 12.84 -3.16
C PRO A 201 -10.65 11.61 -4.00
N LEU A 202 -9.92 10.66 -3.41
CA LEU A 202 -9.64 9.34 -3.98
C LEU A 202 -10.23 8.25 -3.08
N ALA A 203 -11.09 7.41 -3.64
CA ALA A 203 -11.75 6.37 -2.86
C ALA A 203 -10.86 5.14 -2.60
N SER A 204 -9.95 4.82 -3.50
CA SER A 204 -9.06 3.66 -3.39
C SER A 204 -7.79 3.85 -4.19
N LEU A 205 -6.67 3.38 -3.64
CA LEU A 205 -5.43 3.10 -4.36
C LEU A 205 -5.57 1.81 -5.16
N ASP A 206 -4.62 1.55 -6.06
CA ASP A 206 -4.43 0.28 -6.78
C ASP A 206 -5.58 -0.12 -7.71
N VAL A 207 -6.51 0.79 -8.02
CA VAL A 207 -7.66 0.53 -8.90
C VAL A 207 -7.90 1.69 -9.85
N ARG A 208 -8.24 1.38 -11.10
CA ARG A 208 -8.65 2.37 -12.10
C ARG A 208 -9.97 3.02 -11.71
N THR A 209 -9.98 4.33 -11.62
CA THR A 209 -11.16 5.15 -11.34
C THR A 209 -11.52 5.94 -12.59
N ALA A 210 -12.74 5.76 -13.10
CA ALA A 210 -13.22 6.48 -14.26
C ALA A 210 -13.45 7.96 -13.92
N VAL A 211 -12.91 8.87 -14.74
CA VAL A 211 -13.00 10.30 -14.58
C VAL A 211 -13.21 11.01 -15.93
N GLU A 212 -13.62 12.26 -15.88
CA GLU A 212 -13.52 13.18 -17.03
C GLU A 212 -12.56 14.31 -16.65
N LEU A 213 -11.63 14.63 -17.53
CA LEU A 213 -10.65 15.72 -17.35
C LEU A 213 -10.96 16.88 -18.29
N GLU A 214 -10.85 18.10 -17.78
CA GLU A 214 -10.88 19.31 -18.59
C GLU A 214 -9.46 19.85 -18.80
N GLN A 215 -9.06 19.89 -20.07
CA GLN A 215 -7.81 20.49 -20.51
C GLN A 215 -8.07 21.32 -21.78
N ASN A 216 -7.52 22.53 -21.85
CA ASN A 216 -7.71 23.44 -23.00
C ASN A 216 -9.19 23.64 -23.36
N ASP A 217 -10.04 23.83 -22.35
CA ASP A 217 -11.49 23.99 -22.46
C ASP A 217 -12.24 22.81 -23.12
N ALA A 218 -11.66 21.61 -23.07
CA ALA A 218 -12.25 20.38 -23.59
C ALA A 218 -12.25 19.26 -22.55
N TRP A 219 -13.40 18.58 -22.40
CA TRP A 219 -13.57 17.43 -21.55
C TRP A 219 -13.22 16.13 -22.28
N SER A 220 -12.45 15.27 -21.64
CA SER A 220 -12.12 13.92 -22.13
C SER A 220 -12.30 12.89 -21.03
N ALA A 221 -12.92 11.75 -21.38
CA ALA A 221 -13.04 10.62 -20.47
C ALA A 221 -11.71 9.85 -20.44
N CYS A 222 -11.27 9.48 -19.25
CA CYS A 222 -10.14 8.59 -19.02
C CYS A 222 -10.31 7.86 -17.68
N TRP A 223 -9.38 7.00 -17.34
CA TRP A 223 -9.24 6.50 -15.97
C TRP A 223 -7.98 7.09 -15.31
N LEU A 224 -7.97 7.10 -14.00
CA LEU A 224 -6.78 7.38 -13.19
C LEU A 224 -6.56 6.27 -12.15
N ARG A 225 -5.29 6.07 -11.76
CA ARG A 225 -4.86 5.16 -10.70
C ARG A 225 -3.63 5.74 -10.01
N ILE A 226 -3.52 5.52 -8.70
CA ILE A 226 -2.31 5.74 -7.91
C ILE A 226 -1.97 4.39 -7.28
N ASP A 227 -0.73 3.93 -7.48
CA ASP A 227 -0.29 2.64 -6.97
C ASP A 227 0.32 2.80 -5.57
N SER A 228 -0.18 2.03 -4.61
CA SER A 228 0.26 2.10 -3.21
C SER A 228 1.75 1.74 -3.05
N ALA A 229 2.29 0.87 -3.92
CA ALA A 229 3.68 0.48 -3.91
C ALA A 229 4.66 1.58 -4.38
N GLU A 230 4.15 2.64 -5.03
CA GLU A 230 4.93 3.77 -5.53
C GLU A 230 4.88 4.99 -4.60
N LEU A 231 4.08 4.92 -3.53
CA LEU A 231 4.00 6.00 -2.55
C LEU A 231 5.28 6.09 -1.71
N SER A 232 5.76 7.29 -1.53
CA SER A 232 6.85 7.61 -0.60
C SER A 232 6.45 8.77 0.31
N ASP A 233 7.00 8.81 1.52
CA ASP A 233 6.68 9.89 2.47
C ASP A 233 6.99 11.26 1.87
N HIS A 234 6.01 12.14 1.86
CA HIS A 234 6.21 13.54 1.49
C HIS A 234 6.86 14.29 2.64
N ASN A 235 8.00 14.94 2.39
CA ASN A 235 8.72 15.66 3.43
C ASN A 235 8.06 17.02 3.73
N VAL A 236 7.04 17.01 4.57
CA VAL A 236 6.37 18.23 5.03
C VAL A 236 7.25 18.91 6.07
N THR A 237 7.68 20.13 5.77
CA THR A 237 8.48 20.98 6.67
C THR A 237 7.82 22.33 6.86
N ALA A 238 8.26 23.07 7.89
CA ALA A 238 7.85 24.45 8.11
C ALA A 238 9.08 25.38 8.12
N ALA A 239 8.86 26.69 8.13
CA ALA A 239 9.95 27.67 8.20
C ALA A 239 10.77 27.52 9.48
N ASP A 240 12.03 27.95 9.45
CA ASP A 240 12.89 27.99 10.63
C ASP A 240 12.25 28.80 11.77
N GLY A 241 12.29 28.25 12.97
CA GLY A 241 11.64 28.86 14.14
C GLY A 241 11.45 27.88 15.29
N VAL A 242 10.74 28.32 16.33
CA VAL A 242 10.34 27.49 17.46
C VAL A 242 8.82 27.54 17.55
N TYR A 243 8.19 26.38 17.67
CA TYR A 243 6.75 26.22 17.61
C TYR A 243 6.23 25.33 18.73
N THR A 244 4.98 25.52 19.12
CA THR A 244 4.19 24.44 19.72
C THR A 244 3.44 23.72 18.61
N VAL A 245 3.25 22.40 18.78
CA VAL A 245 2.53 21.55 17.82
C VAL A 245 1.77 20.45 18.58
N GLU A 246 0.59 20.08 18.11
CA GLU A 246 -0.14 18.94 18.64
C GLU A 246 0.45 17.63 18.11
N VAL A 247 0.56 16.64 19.01
CA VAL A 247 1.09 15.31 18.70
C VAL A 247 0.00 14.28 18.94
N ARG A 248 -0.33 13.51 17.91
CA ARG A 248 -1.19 12.35 18.02
C ARG A 248 -0.34 11.10 18.29
N THR A 249 -0.90 10.17 19.04
CA THR A 249 -0.28 8.88 19.35
C THR A 249 -1.28 7.76 19.11
N ASP A 250 -0.83 6.60 18.66
CA ASP A 250 -1.63 5.39 18.45
C ASP A 250 -2.12 4.74 19.77
N SER A 251 -1.64 5.22 20.90
CA SER A 251 -1.82 4.55 22.20
C SER A 251 -2.36 5.48 23.27
N ASN A 252 -3.39 5.02 23.98
CA ASN A 252 -3.87 5.69 25.21
C ASN A 252 -2.90 5.57 26.40
N LEU A 253 -1.86 4.73 26.33
CA LEU A 253 -0.88 4.52 27.39
C LEU A 253 0.30 5.50 27.30
N LEU A 254 0.65 5.94 26.10
CA LEU A 254 1.59 7.03 25.85
C LEU A 254 0.80 8.24 25.36
N LYS A 255 0.67 9.27 26.19
CA LYS A 255 0.06 10.53 25.78
C LYS A 255 1.11 11.63 25.81
N ILE A 256 1.31 12.28 24.68
CA ILE A 256 2.12 13.49 24.62
C ILE A 256 1.22 14.67 24.99
N THR A 257 1.56 15.37 26.05
CA THR A 257 0.78 16.49 26.61
C THR A 257 1.33 17.84 26.20
N GLY A 258 2.52 17.87 25.64
CA GLY A 258 3.16 19.06 25.10
C GLY A 258 4.27 18.69 24.12
N CYS A 259 4.43 19.54 23.10
CA CYS A 259 5.52 19.42 22.15
C CYS A 259 6.02 20.82 21.78
N VAL A 260 7.33 21.02 21.93
CA VAL A 260 8.04 22.18 21.40
C VAL A 260 8.93 21.72 20.26
N LEU A 261 8.64 22.20 19.05
CA LEU A 261 9.35 21.88 17.85
C LEU A 261 10.32 23.02 17.49
N SER A 262 11.59 22.71 17.35
CA SER A 262 12.64 23.66 16.86
C SER A 262 13.00 23.24 15.42
N ILE A 263 12.91 24.19 14.48
CA ILE A 263 13.31 24.02 13.10
C ILE A 263 14.49 24.93 12.81
N ARG A 264 15.59 24.37 12.31
CA ARG A 264 16.81 25.12 11.96
C ARG A 264 17.43 24.55 10.67
N ASN A 265 17.50 25.38 9.65
CA ASN A 265 17.98 24.95 8.32
C ASN A 265 17.23 23.72 7.79
N GLY A 266 15.91 23.66 8.03
CA GLY A 266 15.06 22.53 7.65
C GLY A 266 15.16 21.29 8.56
N ALA A 267 16.16 21.21 9.45
CA ALA A 267 16.23 20.12 10.45
C ALA A 267 15.26 20.36 11.60
N MET A 268 14.48 19.36 11.95
CA MET A 268 13.44 19.44 12.97
C MET A 268 13.81 18.63 14.20
N THR A 269 13.69 19.24 15.38
CA THR A 269 13.92 18.59 16.68
C THR A 269 12.74 18.90 17.60
N ALA A 270 12.07 17.90 18.13
CA ALA A 270 10.95 18.04 19.04
C ALA A 270 11.35 17.71 20.48
N MET A 271 10.94 18.54 21.43
CA MET A 271 10.90 18.20 22.83
C MET A 271 9.48 17.76 23.17
N LEU A 272 9.30 16.43 23.32
CA LEU A 272 8.03 15.80 23.65
C LEU A 272 7.86 15.71 25.17
N THR A 273 6.72 16.13 25.72
CA THR A 273 6.38 15.96 27.13
C THR A 273 5.33 14.86 27.25
N ALA A 274 5.66 13.76 27.93
CA ALA A 274 4.72 12.66 28.20
C ALA A 274 3.88 12.94 29.46
N ASN A 275 2.70 12.35 29.53
CA ASN A 275 1.79 12.49 30.67
C ASN A 275 2.23 11.72 31.92
N ASN A 276 3.28 10.93 31.86
CA ASN A 276 3.78 10.11 32.98
C ASN A 276 5.26 9.71 32.76
N SER A 277 5.86 9.11 33.80
CA SER A 277 7.24 8.61 33.82
C SER A 277 7.35 7.08 33.67
N SER A 278 6.36 6.44 33.05
CA SER A 278 6.33 4.97 32.91
C SER A 278 7.31 4.43 31.91
N TYR A 279 7.79 5.28 31.01
CA TYR A 279 8.74 4.96 29.96
C TYR A 279 10.04 5.71 30.18
N ASP A 280 11.12 4.99 30.42
CA ASP A 280 12.44 5.59 30.69
C ASP A 280 13.20 5.92 29.42
N TYR A 281 12.92 5.21 28.29
CA TYR A 281 13.51 5.48 27.00
C TYR A 281 12.47 5.48 25.88
N LEU A 282 12.76 6.29 24.86
CA LEU A 282 12.21 6.17 23.50
C LEU A 282 13.29 5.71 22.55
N TYR A 283 12.87 5.16 21.41
CA TYR A 283 13.71 4.79 20.27
C TYR A 283 12.98 5.14 18.99
N LEU A 284 13.66 5.77 18.02
CA LEU A 284 13.09 5.99 16.67
C LEU A 284 13.19 4.70 15.89
N GLY A 285 12.06 4.04 15.64
CA GLY A 285 11.98 2.75 14.97
C GLY A 285 11.17 1.72 15.76
N LEU A 286 11.32 0.45 15.41
CA LEU A 286 10.52 -0.64 15.95
C LEU A 286 11.11 -1.23 17.24
N ALA A 287 10.24 -1.72 18.12
CA ALA A 287 10.59 -2.33 19.40
C ALA A 287 11.55 -3.52 19.27
N LYS A 288 11.49 -4.25 18.15
CA LYS A 288 12.39 -5.40 17.88
C LYS A 288 13.85 -4.99 17.64
N ASP A 289 14.08 -3.76 17.16
CA ASP A 289 15.39 -3.25 16.78
C ASP A 289 16.08 -2.53 17.95
N ALA A 290 15.30 -1.87 18.80
CA ALA A 290 15.76 -1.09 19.93
C ALA A 290 16.76 -1.84 20.86
N PRO A 291 16.58 -3.12 21.23
CA PRO A 291 17.53 -3.83 22.10
C PRO A 291 18.94 -4.00 21.49
N ASN A 292 19.07 -3.88 20.17
CA ASN A 292 20.32 -4.05 19.46
C ASN A 292 21.05 -2.73 19.15
N ASP A 293 20.43 -1.59 19.52
CA ASP A 293 20.93 -0.24 19.20
C ASP A 293 20.81 0.70 20.42
N GLU A 294 21.48 0.33 21.51
CA GLU A 294 21.44 1.09 22.76
C GLU A 294 21.94 2.55 22.60
N ALA A 295 22.83 2.79 21.64
CA ALA A 295 23.37 4.12 21.37
C ALA A 295 22.34 5.11 20.85
N ALA A 296 21.26 4.63 20.25
CA ALA A 296 20.14 5.41 19.73
C ALA A 296 18.98 5.57 20.74
N TRP A 297 19.12 5.06 21.97
CA TRP A 297 18.08 5.24 22.99
C TRP A 297 18.00 6.67 23.44
N ILE A 298 16.80 7.22 23.46
CA ILE A 298 16.49 8.59 23.88
C ILE A 298 15.98 8.53 25.33
N ALA A 299 16.83 8.94 26.28
CA ALA A 299 16.48 8.91 27.68
C ALA A 299 15.42 9.96 28.03
N GLY A 300 14.41 9.56 28.83
CA GLY A 300 13.46 10.47 29.44
C GLY A 300 14.10 11.29 30.56
N SER A 301 13.91 12.60 30.51
CA SER A 301 14.38 13.52 31.55
C SER A 301 13.17 14.08 32.31
N PRO A 302 13.09 13.99 33.64
CA PRO A 302 11.97 14.53 34.41
C PRO A 302 11.98 16.06 34.34
N ASP A 303 10.82 16.65 34.06
CA ASP A 303 10.59 18.09 34.21
C ASP A 303 10.28 18.47 35.68
N ALA A 304 10.01 19.74 35.94
CA ALA A 304 9.70 20.23 37.28
C ALA A 304 8.41 19.62 37.88
N SER A 305 7.51 19.06 37.09
CA SER A 305 6.29 18.36 37.51
C SER A 305 6.49 16.85 37.71
N GLY A 306 7.66 16.32 37.33
CA GLY A 306 7.97 14.90 37.31
C GLY A 306 7.49 14.16 36.03
N ALA A 307 6.95 14.87 35.05
CA ALA A 307 6.67 14.33 33.74
C ALA A 307 7.96 14.15 32.93
N TYR A 308 8.03 13.11 32.11
CA TYR A 308 9.23 12.89 31.30
C TYR A 308 9.18 13.67 30.00
N THR A 309 10.33 14.28 29.65
CA THR A 309 10.55 14.92 28.37
C THR A 309 11.61 14.15 27.57
N TYR A 310 11.44 14.11 26.25
CA TYR A 310 12.34 13.44 25.31
C TYR A 310 12.68 14.41 24.19
N VAL A 311 13.94 14.45 23.78
CA VAL A 311 14.39 15.25 22.63
C VAL A 311 14.57 14.32 21.45
N VAL A 312 13.74 14.49 20.43
CA VAL A 312 13.59 13.55 19.29
C VAL A 312 13.83 14.28 17.99
N GLU A 313 14.60 13.71 17.08
CA GLU A 313 14.68 14.19 15.71
C GLU A 313 13.41 13.82 14.95
N ILE A 314 12.83 14.77 14.23
CA ILE A 314 11.56 14.60 13.51
C ILE A 314 11.85 14.64 12.02
N PRO A 315 11.61 13.55 11.28
CA PRO A 315 11.90 13.49 9.84
C PRO A 315 10.94 14.33 8.99
N SER A 316 9.64 14.36 9.35
CA SER A 316 8.61 15.12 8.65
C SER A 316 7.46 15.46 9.57
N LEU A 317 6.65 16.46 9.20
CA LEU A 317 5.33 16.71 9.80
C LEU A 317 4.27 15.91 9.06
N ASP A 318 3.11 15.71 9.70
CA ASP A 318 1.91 15.06 9.16
C ASP A 318 2.04 13.56 8.83
N ASN A 319 3.24 13.00 8.83
CA ASN A 319 3.48 11.57 8.61
C ASN A 319 3.57 10.81 9.93
N GLU A 320 3.19 9.54 9.91
CA GLU A 320 3.34 8.64 11.04
C GLU A 320 4.82 8.29 11.24
N ILE A 321 5.33 8.55 12.41
CA ILE A 321 6.70 8.24 12.82
C ILE A 321 6.66 7.05 13.77
N SER A 322 7.25 5.94 13.35
CA SER A 322 7.41 4.77 14.20
C SER A 322 8.37 5.07 15.35
N ILE A 323 7.93 4.82 16.57
CA ILE A 323 8.75 4.90 17.77
C ILE A 323 8.59 3.63 18.60
N ALA A 324 9.58 3.27 19.40
CA ALA A 324 9.43 2.28 20.44
C ALA A 324 9.58 2.93 21.83
N THR A 325 8.82 2.44 22.80
CA THR A 325 8.85 2.91 24.19
C THR A 325 9.34 1.79 25.11
N HIS A 326 10.34 2.05 25.95
CA HIS A 326 10.80 1.11 26.97
C HIS A 326 10.04 1.32 28.27
N SER A 327 9.43 0.26 28.79
CA SER A 327 8.77 0.32 30.10
C SER A 327 9.76 0.01 31.21
N ALA A 328 10.08 1.01 32.05
CA ALA A 328 10.95 0.85 33.21
C ALA A 328 10.49 -0.29 34.15
N LYS A 329 9.17 -0.46 34.33
CA LYS A 329 8.60 -1.48 35.21
C LYS A 329 8.71 -2.91 34.68
N LYS A 330 8.58 -3.09 33.34
CA LYS A 330 8.52 -4.42 32.72
C LYS A 330 9.82 -4.80 32.02
N SER A 331 10.73 -3.85 31.82
CA SER A 331 11.95 -3.99 31.02
C SER A 331 11.67 -4.54 29.61
N LEU A 332 10.62 -4.02 28.97
CA LEU A 332 10.18 -4.44 27.64
C LEU A 332 9.95 -3.20 26.76
N TRP A 333 10.24 -3.36 25.49
CA TRP A 333 9.95 -2.40 24.44
C TRP A 333 8.56 -2.65 23.83
N TYR A 334 7.89 -1.58 23.44
CA TYR A 334 6.56 -1.60 22.83
C TYR A 334 6.55 -0.68 21.61
N ASP A 335 6.09 -1.21 20.47
CA ASP A 335 5.86 -0.40 19.28
C ASP A 335 4.76 0.65 19.52
N ARG A 336 5.00 1.85 19.04
CA ARG A 336 4.12 3.01 19.09
C ARG A 336 4.33 3.84 17.83
N SER A 337 3.39 4.76 17.59
CA SER A 337 3.58 5.80 16.60
C SER A 337 3.19 7.18 17.14
N ILE A 338 3.78 8.19 16.53
CA ILE A 338 3.44 9.59 16.75
C ILE A 338 3.29 10.31 15.42
N THR A 339 2.42 11.32 15.36
CA THR A 339 2.29 12.25 14.24
C THR A 339 2.23 13.67 14.76
N LEU A 340 3.05 14.56 14.22
CA LEU A 340 3.05 15.99 14.53
C LEU A 340 2.18 16.72 13.50
N ASP A 341 1.08 17.34 13.93
CA ASP A 341 0.08 17.95 13.03
C ASP A 341 0.50 19.38 12.64
N SER A 342 0.97 19.57 11.39
CA SER A 342 1.46 20.86 10.89
C SER A 342 0.41 21.97 10.94
N ALA A 343 -0.89 21.63 10.81
CA ALA A 343 -1.99 22.59 10.89
C ALA A 343 -2.12 23.24 12.29
N THR A 344 -1.52 22.63 13.32
CA THR A 344 -1.56 23.12 14.70
C THR A 344 -0.33 23.94 15.12
N LEU A 345 0.63 24.14 14.20
CA LEU A 345 1.85 24.89 14.47
C LEU A 345 1.53 26.32 14.95
N LYS A 346 2.06 26.68 16.12
CA LYS A 346 1.99 28.04 16.67
C LYS A 346 3.38 28.50 17.04
N SER A 347 3.85 29.58 16.41
CA SER A 347 5.15 30.14 16.67
C SER A 347 5.27 30.57 18.14
N LEU A 348 6.37 30.17 18.76
CA LEU A 348 6.83 30.68 20.05
C LEU A 348 7.85 31.80 19.74
N SER A 349 7.35 32.99 19.37
CA SER A 349 8.15 34.18 19.02
C SER A 349 9.00 34.67 20.17
#